data_344a9fbd141ae8053dfd56d6c5f424ff
#
_entry.id   344a9fbd141ae8053dfd56d6c5f424ff
#
_cell.length_a   1.000
_cell.length_b   1.000
_cell.length_c   1.000
_cell.angle_alpha   90.00
_cell.angle_beta   90.00
_cell.angle_gamma   90.00
#
_symmetry.space_group_name_H-M   'P 1'
#
loop_
_entity.id
_entity.type
_entity.pdbx_description
1 polymer ?
#
loop_
_entity_poly.entity_id
_entity_poly.type
_entity_poly.pdbx_seq_one_letter_code
_entity_poly.pdbx_strand_id
1 'polypeptide(L)'
;MKLKNQLYKILVIPVAALLMGGCKIGKQYTRPQIDLPSTLDSTSVDTVSIGDYPWEQLYTDTILQQLIQKTLDNNKDMLIAAAKVKELAAMKRIDYANLIPKVGLKFYAEQEGEEHGGGHYKSNDQYDIKLGVTWEIDLWGNLRWAKDKSMAEFMGSIENQRALKMSLVAQVAQSYFELVALDNELSIVKKTVDARRESLHLARIRYEGGLTSETAFRQAQVELASTATLVPDLE
;
A
#
# COMPACT_ATOMS: atom_id res chain seq x y z
N MET A 1 -45.99 49.01 -18.08
CA MET A 1 -44.56 48.64 -18.01
C MET A 1 -44.14 48.11 -16.62
N LYS A 2 -44.60 48.63 -15.48
CA LYS A 2 -44.21 48.20 -14.13
C LYS A 2 -44.68 46.77 -13.75
N LEU A 3 -45.84 46.30 -14.20
CA LEU A 3 -46.38 44.96 -13.88
C LEU A 3 -45.56 43.82 -14.52
N LYS A 4 -45.07 44.01 -15.73
CA LYS A 4 -44.24 43.05 -16.48
C LYS A 4 -42.86 42.80 -15.79
N ASN A 5 -42.29 43.87 -15.21
CA ASN A 5 -41.04 43.78 -14.47
C ASN A 5 -41.19 43.10 -13.09
N GLN A 6 -42.32 43.23 -12.46
CA GLN A 6 -42.64 42.55 -11.19
C GLN A 6 -42.90 41.07 -11.41
N LEU A 7 -43.63 40.68 -12.44
CA LEU A 7 -43.86 39.29 -12.84
C LEU A 7 -42.57 38.56 -13.20
N TYR A 8 -41.64 39.23 -13.91
CA TYR A 8 -40.35 38.69 -14.24
C TYR A 8 -39.49 38.41 -12.98
N LYS A 9 -39.47 39.34 -12.01
CA LYS A 9 -38.75 39.14 -10.75
C LYS A 9 -39.35 38.02 -9.90
N ILE A 10 -40.68 37.88 -9.87
CA ILE A 10 -41.40 36.84 -9.13
C ILE A 10 -41.12 35.44 -9.73
N LEU A 11 -40.92 35.36 -11.03
CA LEU A 11 -40.64 34.08 -11.72
C LEU A 11 -39.14 33.73 -11.75
N VAL A 12 -38.29 34.71 -11.95
CA VAL A 12 -36.82 34.47 -12.10
C VAL A 12 -36.14 34.14 -10.77
N ILE A 13 -36.57 34.77 -9.66
CA ILE A 13 -35.99 34.51 -8.33
C ILE A 13 -36.21 33.06 -7.87
N PRO A 14 -37.42 32.47 -7.91
CA PRO A 14 -37.61 31.08 -7.50
C PRO A 14 -36.95 30.08 -8.47
N VAL A 15 -36.90 30.38 -9.79
CA VAL A 15 -36.19 29.55 -10.77
C VAL A 15 -34.68 29.60 -10.51
N ALA A 16 -34.09 30.76 -10.20
CA ALA A 16 -32.71 30.91 -9.82
C ALA A 16 -32.42 30.20 -8.48
N ALA A 17 -33.33 30.27 -7.50
CA ALA A 17 -33.19 29.57 -6.23
C ALA A 17 -33.30 28.04 -6.37
N LEU A 18 -34.15 27.53 -7.26
CA LEU A 18 -34.23 26.12 -7.64
C LEU A 18 -32.95 25.62 -8.33
N LEU A 19 -32.29 26.46 -9.15
CA LEU A 19 -31.01 26.15 -9.82
C LEU A 19 -29.84 26.18 -8.84
N MET A 20 -29.90 26.96 -7.76
CA MET A 20 -28.88 27.02 -6.72
C MET A 20 -28.91 25.82 -5.75
N GLY A 21 -30.02 25.12 -5.64
CA GLY A 21 -30.18 23.87 -4.91
C GLY A 21 -29.64 22.67 -5.69
N GLY A 22 -28.49 22.79 -6.38
CA GLY A 22 -27.91 21.77 -7.25
C GLY A 22 -27.92 20.39 -6.59
N CYS A 23 -28.93 19.59 -6.91
CA CYS A 23 -29.10 18.24 -6.39
C CYS A 23 -27.93 17.39 -6.87
N LYS A 24 -27.09 16.91 -5.95
CA LYS A 24 -26.13 15.85 -6.23
C LYS A 24 -26.94 14.57 -6.44
N ILE A 25 -27.16 14.19 -7.72
CA ILE A 25 -27.93 13.00 -8.06
C ILE A 25 -27.10 11.77 -7.73
N GLY A 26 -27.65 10.88 -6.89
CA GLY A 26 -27.00 9.63 -6.50
C GLY A 26 -27.12 9.37 -5.00
N LYS A 27 -26.91 8.11 -4.61
CA LYS A 27 -26.92 7.69 -3.20
C LYS A 27 -25.53 7.88 -2.61
N GLN A 28 -25.43 8.59 -1.49
CA GLN A 28 -24.16 8.68 -0.75
C GLN A 28 -23.78 7.32 -0.19
N TYR A 29 -22.48 7.03 -0.23
CA TYR A 29 -21.94 5.82 0.40
C TYR A 29 -22.09 5.93 1.92
N THR A 30 -22.70 4.92 2.50
CA THR A 30 -22.72 4.69 3.94
C THR A 30 -22.04 3.36 4.22
N ARG A 31 -21.10 3.35 5.16
CA ARG A 31 -20.42 2.11 5.55
C ARG A 31 -21.44 1.12 6.07
N PRO A 32 -21.51 -0.12 5.52
CA PRO A 32 -22.40 -1.15 6.05
C PRO A 32 -22.04 -1.43 7.52
N GLN A 33 -23.07 -1.50 8.36
CA GLN A 33 -22.90 -2.02 9.71
C GLN A 33 -22.88 -3.55 9.60
N ILE A 34 -21.77 -4.14 10.02
CA ILE A 34 -21.60 -5.59 10.10
C ILE A 34 -21.78 -5.94 11.58
N ASP A 35 -22.80 -6.72 11.89
CA ASP A 35 -23.02 -7.27 13.24
C ASP A 35 -21.94 -8.33 13.52
N LEU A 36 -20.80 -7.87 14.02
CA LEU A 36 -19.77 -8.76 14.54
C LEU A 36 -20.05 -8.99 16.02
N PRO A 37 -19.83 -10.23 16.54
CA PRO A 37 -19.89 -10.47 17.96
C PRO A 37 -18.91 -9.53 18.68
N SER A 38 -19.35 -8.93 19.76
CA SER A 38 -18.56 -7.97 20.54
C SER A 38 -17.32 -8.60 21.20
N THR A 39 -17.31 -9.92 21.34
CA THR A 39 -16.19 -10.69 21.88
C THR A 39 -16.04 -11.99 21.08
N LEU A 40 -14.84 -12.32 20.66
CA LEU A 40 -14.50 -13.62 20.06
C LEU A 40 -14.41 -14.72 21.13
N ASP A 41 -14.15 -14.34 22.37
CA ASP A 41 -14.08 -15.24 23.51
C ASP A 41 -14.74 -14.59 24.73
N SER A 42 -15.53 -15.36 25.47
CA SER A 42 -16.34 -14.88 26.60
C SER A 42 -15.52 -14.51 27.85
N THR A 43 -14.21 -14.62 27.81
CA THR A 43 -13.34 -14.53 29.00
C THR A 43 -12.44 -13.29 29.06
N SER A 44 -12.28 -12.50 28.02
CA SER A 44 -11.44 -11.30 28.09
C SER A 44 -12.09 -10.10 27.35
N VAL A 45 -12.43 -9.08 28.14
CA VAL A 45 -12.77 -7.75 27.61
C VAL A 45 -11.46 -6.97 27.44
N ASP A 46 -10.60 -7.42 26.54
CA ASP A 46 -9.49 -6.56 26.11
C ASP A 46 -10.02 -5.66 25.00
N THR A 47 -10.22 -4.39 25.31
CA THR A 47 -10.78 -3.40 24.38
C THR A 47 -9.75 -2.87 23.39
N VAL A 48 -8.47 -3.25 23.53
CA VAL A 48 -7.39 -2.79 22.67
C VAL A 48 -7.10 -3.85 21.61
N SER A 49 -7.31 -3.49 20.35
CA SER A 49 -6.96 -4.37 19.24
C SER A 49 -5.44 -4.50 19.12
N ILE A 50 -4.95 -5.71 18.89
CA ILE A 50 -3.53 -5.97 18.64
C ILE A 50 -2.98 -5.15 17.45
N GLY A 51 -3.86 -4.78 16.51
CA GLY A 51 -3.52 -3.91 15.38
C GLY A 51 -3.26 -2.45 15.74
N ASP A 52 -3.62 -2.02 16.95
CA ASP A 52 -3.39 -0.67 17.46
C ASP A 52 -2.11 -0.56 18.29
N TYR A 53 -1.46 -1.70 18.62
CA TYR A 53 -0.17 -1.70 19.28
C TYR A 53 0.95 -1.32 18.32
N PRO A 54 1.86 -0.43 18.73
CA PRO A 54 3.11 -0.22 18.00
C PRO A 54 3.89 -1.54 17.93
N TRP A 55 4.40 -1.86 16.74
CA TRP A 55 5.14 -3.12 16.52
C TRP A 55 6.40 -3.21 17.43
N GLU A 56 6.96 -2.06 17.82
CA GLU A 56 8.10 -1.95 18.74
C GLU A 56 7.76 -2.47 20.15
N GLN A 57 6.50 -2.42 20.54
CA GLN A 57 6.01 -2.98 21.82
C GLN A 57 5.68 -4.46 21.70
N LEU A 58 5.32 -4.92 20.50
CA LEU A 58 5.02 -6.33 20.24
C LEU A 58 6.30 -7.17 20.17
N TYR A 59 7.33 -6.66 19.51
CA TYR A 59 8.61 -7.33 19.33
C TYR A 59 9.69 -6.66 20.20
N THR A 60 10.09 -7.32 21.29
CA THR A 60 11.05 -6.78 22.27
C THR A 60 12.51 -7.08 21.93
N ASP A 61 12.76 -7.98 20.98
CA ASP A 61 14.12 -8.31 20.52
C ASP A 61 14.73 -7.16 19.74
N THR A 62 15.86 -6.65 20.21
CA THR A 62 16.53 -5.48 19.64
C THR A 62 17.10 -5.74 18.25
N ILE A 63 17.53 -6.99 17.96
CA ILE A 63 18.04 -7.37 16.64
C ILE A 63 16.89 -7.38 15.63
N LEU A 64 15.77 -7.99 16.01
CA LEU A 64 14.56 -8.00 15.19
C LEU A 64 14.06 -6.59 14.93
N GLN A 65 14.02 -5.73 15.94
CA GLN A 65 13.63 -4.32 15.76
C GLN A 65 14.52 -3.59 14.76
N GLN A 66 15.83 -3.77 14.81
CA GLN A 66 16.76 -3.18 13.85
C GLN A 66 16.54 -3.68 12.42
N LEU A 67 16.28 -4.99 12.25
CA LEU A 67 15.98 -5.58 10.95
C LEU A 67 14.67 -5.04 10.36
N ILE A 68 13.63 -4.94 11.18
CA ILE A 68 12.35 -4.35 10.78
C ILE A 68 12.56 -2.89 10.35
N GLN A 69 13.22 -2.08 11.18
CA GLN A 69 13.46 -0.67 10.84
C GLN A 69 14.26 -0.52 9.56
N LYS A 70 15.34 -1.29 9.40
CA LYS A 70 16.15 -1.30 8.17
C LYS A 70 15.33 -1.67 6.93
N THR A 71 14.40 -2.63 7.08
CA THR A 71 13.49 -3.03 6.00
C THR A 71 12.54 -1.89 5.64
N LEU A 72 11.90 -1.27 6.63
CA LEU A 72 10.95 -0.17 6.39
C LEU A 72 11.62 1.04 5.72
N ASP A 73 12.87 1.34 6.08
CA ASP A 73 13.60 2.48 5.53
C ASP A 73 14.11 2.26 4.10
N ASN A 74 14.38 1.01 3.71
CA ASN A 74 15.03 0.69 2.44
C ASN A 74 14.13 -0.07 1.45
N ASN A 75 12.95 -0.51 1.86
CA ASN A 75 12.06 -1.28 1.00
C ASN A 75 11.48 -0.40 -0.11
N LYS A 76 11.61 -0.88 -1.36
CA LYS A 76 11.16 -0.16 -2.56
C LYS A 76 9.64 -0.04 -2.64
N ASP A 77 8.92 -1.04 -2.15
CA ASP A 77 7.44 -1.01 -2.17
C ASP A 77 6.90 0.05 -1.22
N MET A 78 7.58 0.32 -0.10
CA MET A 78 7.26 1.44 0.79
C MET A 78 7.45 2.79 0.08
N LEU A 79 8.51 2.95 -0.71
CA LEU A 79 8.74 4.17 -1.50
C LEU A 79 7.68 4.34 -2.59
N ILE A 80 7.29 3.25 -3.27
CA ILE A 80 6.23 3.22 -4.28
C ILE A 80 4.89 3.60 -3.63
N ALA A 81 4.55 3.00 -2.49
CA ALA A 81 3.32 3.31 -1.76
C ALA A 81 3.28 4.78 -1.32
N ALA A 82 4.39 5.33 -0.82
CA ALA A 82 4.50 6.74 -0.44
C ALA A 82 4.35 7.68 -1.66
N ALA A 83 4.91 7.31 -2.82
CA ALA A 83 4.73 8.05 -4.07
C ALA A 83 3.26 8.01 -4.54
N LYS A 84 2.59 6.85 -4.41
CA LYS A 84 1.16 6.68 -4.76
C LYS A 84 0.25 7.53 -3.89
N VAL A 85 0.53 7.65 -2.61
CA VAL A 85 -0.19 8.58 -1.71
C VAL A 85 -0.04 10.03 -2.19
N LYS A 86 1.17 10.46 -2.59
CA LYS A 86 1.41 11.80 -3.13
C LYS A 86 0.69 12.04 -4.46
N GLU A 87 0.71 11.05 -5.35
CA GLU A 87 -0.01 11.09 -6.64
C GLU A 87 -1.51 11.29 -6.41
N LEU A 88 -2.14 10.47 -5.58
CA LEU A 88 -3.58 10.57 -5.32
C LEU A 88 -3.96 11.84 -4.53
N ALA A 89 -3.06 12.36 -3.70
CA ALA A 89 -3.22 13.69 -3.10
C ALA A 89 -3.23 14.81 -4.14
N ALA A 90 -2.42 14.70 -5.20
CA ALA A 90 -2.43 15.65 -6.31
C ALA A 90 -3.70 15.51 -7.17
N MET A 91 -4.13 14.28 -7.49
CA MET A 91 -5.39 14.01 -8.21
C MET A 91 -6.60 14.61 -7.48
N LYS A 92 -6.68 14.41 -6.16
CA LYS A 92 -7.72 15.04 -5.33
C LYS A 92 -7.74 16.57 -5.47
N ARG A 93 -6.57 17.22 -5.55
CA ARG A 93 -6.49 18.68 -5.75
C ARG A 93 -6.97 19.09 -7.14
N ILE A 94 -6.69 18.29 -8.17
CA ILE A 94 -7.15 18.54 -9.54
C ILE A 94 -8.68 18.47 -9.59
N ASP A 95 -9.30 17.44 -9.02
CA ASP A 95 -10.75 17.29 -9.00
C ASP A 95 -11.44 18.39 -8.19
N TYR A 96 -10.81 18.84 -7.10
CA TYR A 96 -11.27 20.02 -6.38
C TYR A 96 -11.18 21.29 -7.23
N ALA A 97 -10.08 21.48 -7.97
CA ALA A 97 -9.88 22.64 -8.83
C ALA A 97 -10.86 22.69 -10.01
N ASN A 98 -11.41 21.53 -10.44
CA ASN A 98 -12.42 21.48 -11.49
C ASN A 98 -13.78 22.08 -11.07
N LEU A 99 -14.03 22.25 -9.76
CA LEU A 99 -15.25 22.86 -9.22
C LEU A 99 -15.23 24.40 -9.29
N ILE A 100 -14.05 25.01 -9.45
CA ILE A 100 -13.88 26.47 -9.45
C ILE A 100 -13.61 27.00 -10.87
N PRO A 101 -13.95 28.26 -11.17
CA PRO A 101 -13.62 28.88 -12.43
C PRO A 101 -12.11 28.87 -12.70
N LYS A 102 -11.70 28.53 -13.93
CA LYS A 102 -10.33 28.58 -14.41
C LYS A 102 -10.10 29.89 -15.16
N VAL A 103 -9.08 30.63 -14.76
CA VAL A 103 -8.64 31.83 -15.45
C VAL A 103 -7.39 31.49 -16.25
N GLY A 104 -7.42 31.77 -17.52
CA GLY A 104 -6.29 31.53 -18.43
C GLY A 104 -5.88 32.79 -19.17
N LEU A 105 -4.57 33.02 -19.24
CA LEU A 105 -3.97 34.03 -20.13
C LEU A 105 -3.30 33.29 -21.26
N LYS A 106 -3.66 33.64 -22.51
CA LYS A 106 -3.04 33.10 -23.71
C LYS A 106 -2.35 34.23 -24.45
N PHE A 107 -1.10 34.03 -24.76
CA PHE A 107 -0.33 34.88 -25.66
C PHE A 107 -0.09 34.12 -26.96
N TYR A 108 -0.42 34.74 -28.09
CA TYR A 108 -0.14 34.22 -29.41
C TYR A 108 0.78 35.21 -30.13
N ALA A 109 1.82 34.68 -30.73
CA ALA A 109 2.66 35.38 -31.66
C ALA A 109 2.69 34.56 -32.93
N GLU A 110 2.17 35.11 -34.02
CA GLU A 110 2.10 34.43 -35.29
C GLU A 110 2.72 35.35 -36.35
N GLN A 111 3.57 34.79 -37.18
CA GLN A 111 4.13 35.47 -38.34
C GLN A 111 3.59 34.81 -39.61
N GLU A 112 2.70 35.48 -40.29
CA GLU A 112 2.12 35.00 -41.53
C GLU A 112 2.89 35.60 -42.72
N GLY A 113 3.43 34.73 -43.54
CA GLY A 113 4.10 35.14 -44.80
C GLY A 113 3.23 34.83 -45.99
N GLU A 114 2.81 35.84 -46.70
CA GLU A 114 2.01 35.70 -47.95
C GLU A 114 2.85 36.07 -49.16
N GLU A 115 3.01 35.13 -50.10
CA GLU A 115 3.69 35.35 -51.34
C GLU A 115 2.67 35.84 -52.37
N HIS A 116 2.76 37.13 -52.72
CA HIS A 116 1.99 37.72 -53.82
C HIS A 116 2.78 37.60 -55.13
N GLY A 117 2.16 37.04 -56.16
CA GLY A 117 2.79 36.82 -57.45
C GLY A 117 3.61 38.05 -58.00
N GLY A 118 4.91 37.82 -58.32
CA GLY A 118 5.84 38.82 -58.68
C GLY A 118 7.07 38.95 -57.76
N GLY A 119 7.25 38.02 -56.83
CA GLY A 119 8.44 37.99 -55.96
C GLY A 119 8.40 38.93 -54.76
N HIS A 120 7.23 39.47 -54.42
CA HIS A 120 7.04 40.35 -53.30
C HIS A 120 6.54 39.45 -52.07
N TYR A 121 7.40 39.27 -51.09
CA TYR A 121 7.11 38.65 -49.84
C TYR A 121 6.65 39.70 -48.83
N LYS A 122 5.43 39.58 -48.32
CA LYS A 122 4.93 40.43 -47.22
C LYS A 122 4.79 39.60 -45.98
N SER A 123 5.56 39.93 -44.96
CA SER A 123 5.44 39.37 -43.63
C SER A 123 4.48 40.24 -42.80
N ASN A 124 3.54 39.60 -42.14
CA ASN A 124 2.63 40.23 -41.19
C ASN A 124 2.81 39.60 -39.83
N ASP A 125 3.27 40.37 -38.85
CA ASP A 125 3.46 39.92 -37.47
C ASP A 125 2.19 40.23 -36.67
N GLN A 126 1.57 39.18 -36.12
CA GLN A 126 0.37 39.32 -35.30
C GLN A 126 0.67 38.89 -33.86
N TYR A 127 0.33 39.75 -32.91
CA TYR A 127 0.46 39.50 -31.49
C TYR A 127 -0.91 39.63 -30.82
N ASP A 128 -1.36 38.56 -30.19
CA ASP A 128 -2.65 38.53 -29.50
C ASP A 128 -2.46 38.16 -28.04
N ILE A 129 -3.10 38.91 -27.15
CA ILE A 129 -3.22 38.59 -25.74
C ILE A 129 -4.69 38.35 -25.39
N LYS A 130 -5.03 37.12 -24.96
CA LYS A 130 -6.41 36.76 -24.64
C LYS A 130 -6.51 36.33 -23.18
N LEU A 131 -7.32 37.03 -22.41
CA LEU A 131 -7.76 36.62 -21.07
C LEU A 131 -9.06 35.87 -21.21
N GLY A 132 -9.11 34.64 -20.70
CA GLY A 132 -10.32 33.82 -20.76
C GLY A 132 -10.68 33.27 -19.35
N VAL A 133 -11.98 33.17 -19.09
CA VAL A 133 -12.51 32.48 -17.90
C VAL A 133 -13.34 31.31 -18.40
N THR A 134 -13.04 30.12 -17.89
CA THR A 134 -13.79 28.90 -18.19
C THR A 134 -14.29 28.29 -16.91
N TRP A 135 -15.58 27.99 -16.84
CA TRP A 135 -16.22 27.37 -15.70
C TRP A 135 -17.28 26.37 -16.15
N GLU A 136 -17.20 25.15 -15.60
CA GLU A 136 -18.21 24.12 -15.79
C GLU A 136 -19.13 24.10 -14.57
N ILE A 137 -20.39 24.49 -14.79
CA ILE A 137 -21.40 24.50 -13.72
C ILE A 137 -21.87 23.07 -13.48
N ASP A 138 -21.66 22.57 -12.27
CA ASP A 138 -21.99 21.19 -11.87
C ASP A 138 -23.47 21.07 -11.46
N LEU A 139 -24.38 21.11 -12.44
CA LEU A 139 -25.82 21.03 -12.21
C LEU A 139 -26.24 19.67 -11.63
N TRP A 140 -25.63 18.59 -12.12
CA TRP A 140 -26.01 17.22 -11.78
C TRP A 140 -25.12 16.59 -10.70
N GLY A 141 -24.10 17.26 -10.26
CA GLY A 141 -23.19 16.80 -9.21
C GLY A 141 -22.07 15.87 -9.69
N ASN A 142 -21.79 15.81 -10.99
CA ASN A 142 -20.74 14.97 -11.55
C ASN A 142 -19.34 15.34 -11.01
N LEU A 143 -19.01 16.63 -11.00
CA LEU A 143 -17.72 17.11 -10.49
C LEU A 143 -17.62 16.91 -8.97
N ARG A 144 -18.72 17.08 -8.23
CA ARG A 144 -18.78 16.78 -6.80
C ARG A 144 -18.59 15.30 -6.50
N TRP A 145 -19.15 14.41 -7.34
CA TRP A 145 -18.90 12.97 -7.23
C TRP A 145 -17.45 12.61 -7.56
N ALA A 146 -16.86 13.21 -8.61
CA ALA A 146 -15.45 13.01 -8.94
C ALA A 146 -14.54 13.42 -7.78
N LYS A 147 -14.80 14.58 -7.15
CA LYS A 147 -14.07 15.03 -5.96
C LYS A 147 -14.19 14.04 -4.79
N ASP A 148 -15.41 13.54 -4.52
CA ASP A 148 -15.60 12.60 -3.42
C ASP A 148 -14.96 11.25 -3.70
N LYS A 149 -14.97 10.79 -4.97
CA LYS A 149 -14.25 9.60 -5.43
C LYS A 149 -12.75 9.74 -5.19
N SER A 150 -12.13 10.83 -5.67
CA SER A 150 -10.69 11.04 -5.52
C SER A 150 -10.28 11.21 -4.05
N MET A 151 -11.16 11.76 -3.21
CA MET A 151 -10.93 11.80 -1.77
C MET A 151 -10.93 10.39 -1.15
N ALA A 152 -11.85 9.53 -1.54
CA ALA A 152 -11.91 8.14 -1.08
C ALA A 152 -10.69 7.34 -1.56
N GLU A 153 -10.27 7.51 -2.82
CA GLU A 153 -9.06 6.88 -3.36
C GLU A 153 -7.79 7.33 -2.62
N PHE A 154 -7.69 8.62 -2.32
CA PHE A 154 -6.59 9.15 -1.51
C PHE A 154 -6.56 8.53 -0.10
N MET A 155 -7.70 8.48 0.60
CA MET A 155 -7.80 7.82 1.90
C MET A 155 -7.45 6.33 1.82
N GLY A 156 -7.98 5.63 0.82
CA GLY A 156 -7.65 4.23 0.56
C GLY A 156 -6.15 3.99 0.34
N SER A 157 -5.45 4.92 -0.30
CA SER A 157 -4.01 4.80 -0.50
C SER A 157 -3.20 4.91 0.81
N ILE A 158 -3.66 5.74 1.75
CA ILE A 158 -3.04 5.84 3.09
C ILE A 158 -3.19 4.51 3.84
N GLU A 159 -4.39 3.93 3.81
CA GLU A 159 -4.64 2.64 4.48
C GLU A 159 -3.88 1.49 3.80
N ASN A 160 -3.74 1.52 2.47
CA ASN A 160 -2.93 0.54 1.73
C ASN A 160 -1.43 0.65 2.11
N GLN A 161 -0.90 1.87 2.28
CA GLN A 161 0.47 2.06 2.75
C GLN A 161 0.64 1.52 4.18
N ARG A 162 -0.35 1.73 5.06
CA ARG A 162 -0.35 1.17 6.42
C ARG A 162 -0.39 -0.37 6.41
N ALA A 163 -1.25 -0.95 5.57
CA ALA A 163 -1.34 -2.40 5.42
C ALA A 163 -0.03 -3.01 4.91
N LEU A 164 0.62 -2.37 3.92
CA LEU A 164 1.93 -2.79 3.43
C LEU A 164 2.98 -2.76 4.54
N LYS A 165 3.04 -1.67 5.34
CA LYS A 165 3.94 -1.59 6.49
C LYS A 165 3.74 -2.76 7.45
N MET A 166 2.50 -3.07 7.82
CA MET A 166 2.18 -4.18 8.71
C MET A 166 2.60 -5.53 8.13
N SER A 167 2.36 -5.73 6.84
CA SER A 167 2.76 -6.96 6.13
C SER A 167 4.27 -7.15 6.12
N LEU A 168 5.04 -6.10 5.85
CA LEU A 168 6.50 -6.15 5.86
C LEU A 168 7.05 -6.45 7.26
N VAL A 169 6.50 -5.82 8.30
CA VAL A 169 6.86 -6.11 9.70
C VAL A 169 6.63 -7.58 10.03
N ALA A 170 5.46 -8.12 9.66
CA ALA A 170 5.11 -9.51 9.90
C ALA A 170 6.05 -10.48 9.14
N GLN A 171 6.37 -10.20 7.88
CA GLN A 171 7.26 -11.02 7.07
C GLN A 171 8.67 -11.06 7.64
N VAL A 172 9.24 -9.91 8.05
CA VAL A 172 10.56 -9.86 8.67
C VAL A 172 10.58 -10.65 9.99
N ALA A 173 9.54 -10.48 10.82
CA ALA A 173 9.44 -11.20 12.07
C ALA A 173 9.33 -12.71 11.86
N GLN A 174 8.50 -13.15 10.90
CA GLN A 174 8.37 -14.55 10.54
C GLN A 174 9.73 -15.14 10.11
N SER A 175 10.40 -14.51 9.14
CA SER A 175 11.70 -14.99 8.64
C SER A 175 12.77 -15.01 9.73
N TYR A 176 12.76 -14.04 10.64
CA TYR A 176 13.69 -14.01 11.78
C TYR A 176 13.46 -15.19 12.72
N PHE A 177 12.21 -15.48 13.11
CA PHE A 177 11.92 -16.60 13.99
C PHE A 177 12.14 -17.96 13.32
N GLU A 178 11.89 -18.06 12.00
CA GLU A 178 12.23 -19.25 11.22
C GLU A 178 13.74 -19.50 11.23
N LEU A 179 14.55 -18.46 11.02
CA LEU A 179 16.02 -18.57 11.08
C LEU A 179 16.49 -19.00 12.48
N VAL A 180 15.97 -18.40 13.54
CA VAL A 180 16.30 -18.78 14.93
C VAL A 180 15.91 -20.23 15.21
N ALA A 181 14.78 -20.71 14.69
CA ALA A 181 14.36 -22.11 14.85
C ALA A 181 15.30 -23.06 14.11
N LEU A 182 15.69 -22.74 12.87
CA LEU A 182 16.65 -23.54 12.08
C LEU A 182 18.04 -23.57 12.72
N ASP A 183 18.53 -22.45 13.25
CA ASP A 183 19.80 -22.40 13.98
C ASP A 183 19.79 -23.31 15.23
N ASN A 184 18.68 -23.33 15.98
CA ASN A 184 18.51 -24.21 17.12
C ASN A 184 18.44 -25.68 16.68
N GLU A 185 17.69 -25.99 15.61
CA GLU A 185 17.60 -27.34 15.05
C GLU A 185 18.98 -27.83 14.60
N LEU A 186 19.73 -27.02 13.84
CA LEU A 186 21.09 -27.33 13.40
C LEU A 186 22.02 -27.63 14.59
N SER A 187 21.91 -26.85 15.67
CA SER A 187 22.67 -27.08 16.91
C SER A 187 22.35 -28.43 17.54
N ILE A 188 21.05 -28.80 17.59
CA ILE A 188 20.60 -30.09 18.11
C ILE A 188 21.10 -31.24 17.23
N VAL A 189 20.98 -31.10 15.91
CA VAL A 189 21.42 -32.13 14.95
C VAL A 189 22.92 -32.33 15.05
N LYS A 190 23.75 -31.28 15.12
CA LYS A 190 25.21 -31.39 15.30
C LYS A 190 25.55 -32.15 16.57
N LYS A 191 24.92 -31.84 17.71
CA LYS A 191 25.11 -32.59 18.97
C LYS A 191 24.67 -34.05 18.86
N THR A 192 23.60 -34.31 18.11
CA THR A 192 23.08 -35.68 17.90
C THR A 192 24.06 -36.48 17.03
N VAL A 193 24.66 -35.88 15.98
CA VAL A 193 25.70 -36.51 15.17
C VAL A 193 26.90 -36.93 16.05
N ASP A 194 27.35 -36.05 16.95
CA ASP A 194 28.45 -36.36 17.85
C ASP A 194 28.13 -37.53 18.82
N ALA A 195 26.90 -37.54 19.37
CA ALA A 195 26.45 -38.67 20.19
C ALA A 195 26.32 -39.99 19.38
N ARG A 196 25.91 -39.93 18.12
CA ARG A 196 25.86 -41.10 17.21
C ARG A 196 27.25 -41.61 16.86
N ARG A 197 28.24 -40.72 16.69
CA ARG A 197 29.68 -41.13 16.50
C ARG A 197 30.18 -41.92 17.69
N GLU A 198 29.90 -41.46 18.93
CA GLU A 198 30.30 -42.16 20.14
C GLU A 198 29.57 -43.51 20.24
N SER A 199 28.27 -43.54 19.96
CA SER A 199 27.51 -44.79 19.95
C SER A 199 28.05 -45.81 18.94
N LEU A 200 28.43 -45.34 17.75
CA LEU A 200 29.07 -46.18 16.72
C LEU A 200 30.44 -46.71 17.20
N HIS A 201 31.24 -45.86 17.83
CA HIS A 201 32.52 -46.25 18.40
C HIS A 201 32.38 -47.38 19.43
N LEU A 202 31.42 -47.23 20.37
CA LEU A 202 31.13 -48.29 21.35
C LEU A 202 30.56 -49.56 20.70
N ALA A 203 29.67 -49.43 19.71
CA ALA A 203 29.16 -50.59 19.00
C ALA A 203 30.26 -51.36 18.25
N ARG A 204 31.25 -50.64 17.66
CA ARG A 204 32.41 -51.22 17.03
C ARG A 204 33.25 -52.04 17.99
N ILE A 205 33.66 -51.48 19.15
CA ILE A 205 34.45 -52.13 20.18
C ILE A 205 33.74 -53.41 20.66
N ARG A 206 32.42 -53.36 20.89
CA ARG A 206 31.64 -54.52 21.33
C ARG A 206 31.57 -55.60 20.24
N TYR A 207 31.44 -55.22 18.98
CA TYR A 207 31.41 -56.15 17.86
C TYR A 207 32.79 -56.85 17.71
N GLU A 208 33.88 -56.10 17.71
CA GLU A 208 35.25 -56.62 17.61
C GLU A 208 35.58 -57.52 18.80
N GLY A 209 35.04 -57.25 19.99
CA GLY A 209 35.13 -58.10 21.19
C GLY A 209 34.20 -59.29 21.22
N GLY A 210 33.37 -59.53 20.18
CA GLY A 210 32.40 -60.62 20.11
C GLY A 210 31.21 -60.49 21.05
N LEU A 211 30.95 -59.30 21.61
CA LEU A 211 29.91 -59.03 22.59
C LEU A 211 28.58 -58.57 21.95
N THR A 212 28.57 -58.30 20.63
CA THR A 212 27.34 -57.91 19.91
C THR A 212 27.36 -58.43 18.47
N SER A 213 26.22 -58.43 17.82
CA SER A 213 26.07 -58.87 16.42
C SER A 213 26.57 -57.84 15.42
N GLU A 214 26.96 -58.27 14.22
CA GLU A 214 27.27 -57.37 13.09
C GLU A 214 26.05 -56.47 12.75
N THR A 215 24.85 -56.99 12.87
CA THR A 215 23.59 -56.22 12.61
C THR A 215 23.54 -54.97 13.48
N ALA A 216 23.83 -55.11 14.80
CA ALA A 216 23.82 -53.98 15.71
C ALA A 216 24.89 -52.91 15.38
N PHE A 217 26.08 -53.35 14.96
CA PHE A 217 27.13 -52.46 14.50
C PHE A 217 26.74 -51.73 13.21
N ARG A 218 26.19 -52.47 12.20
CA ARG A 218 25.68 -51.87 10.96
C ARG A 218 24.53 -50.91 11.20
N GLN A 219 23.62 -51.21 12.14
CA GLN A 219 22.55 -50.31 12.52
C GLN A 219 23.11 -48.98 13.04
N ALA A 220 24.10 -48.97 13.88
CA ALA A 220 24.74 -47.76 14.39
C ALA A 220 25.40 -46.96 13.29
N GLN A 221 25.99 -47.61 12.24
CA GLN A 221 26.50 -46.93 11.07
C GLN A 221 25.39 -46.19 10.28
N VAL A 222 24.28 -46.87 10.03
CA VAL A 222 23.11 -46.28 9.32
C VAL A 222 22.54 -45.09 10.09
N GLU A 223 22.41 -45.22 11.42
CA GLU A 223 21.88 -44.12 12.25
C GLU A 223 22.79 -42.90 12.24
N LEU A 224 24.11 -43.09 12.29
CA LEU A 224 25.06 -41.97 12.12
C LEU A 224 24.93 -41.32 10.74
N ALA A 225 24.95 -42.14 9.69
CA ALA A 225 24.86 -41.65 8.32
C ALA A 225 23.59 -40.86 8.05
N SER A 226 22.42 -41.41 8.46
CA SER A 226 21.14 -40.75 8.29
C SER A 226 21.01 -39.44 9.08
N THR A 227 21.58 -39.40 10.30
CA THR A 227 21.56 -38.15 11.09
C THR A 227 22.51 -37.10 10.48
N ALA A 228 23.66 -37.54 9.95
CA ALA A 228 24.64 -36.64 9.35
C ALA A 228 24.14 -35.96 8.06
N THR A 229 23.19 -36.56 7.33
CA THR A 229 22.60 -35.94 6.14
C THR A 229 21.72 -34.71 6.47
N LEU A 230 21.23 -34.61 7.70
CA LEU A 230 20.42 -33.44 8.11
C LEU A 230 21.25 -32.16 8.29
N VAL A 231 22.57 -32.28 8.48
CA VAL A 231 23.42 -31.08 8.68
C VAL A 231 23.47 -30.21 7.42
N PRO A 232 23.83 -30.75 6.23
CA PRO A 232 23.84 -29.92 5.01
C PRO A 232 22.47 -29.45 4.56
N ASP A 233 21.39 -30.12 4.96
CA ASP A 233 20.02 -29.68 4.65
C ASP A 233 19.60 -28.44 5.48
N LEU A 234 20.23 -28.25 6.65
CA LEU A 234 19.96 -27.13 7.57
C LEU A 234 20.96 -25.97 7.43
N GLU A 235 22.10 -26.15 6.74
CA GLU A 235 23.11 -25.11 6.45
C GLU A 235 22.79 -24.34 5.16
#